data_f91463350a502ad0fc6a5873c6e7a04f
#
_entry.id   f91463350a502ad0fc6a5873c6e7a04f
#
_cell.length_a   1.000
_cell.length_b   1.000
_cell.length_c   1.000
_cell.angle_alpha   90.00
_cell.angle_beta   90.00
_cell.angle_gamma   90.00
#
_symmetry.space_group_name_H-M   'P 1'
#
loop_
_entity.id
_entity.type
_entity.pdbx_description
1 polymer ?
#
loop_
_entity_poly.entity_id
_entity_poly.type
_entity_poly.pdbx_seq_one_letter_code
_entity_poly.pdbx_strand_id
1 'polypeptide(L)'
;MKTNKFISLAIIVLTAMTLFFSCKGKSSTNTNNIIPKIDVARPWVKPIVLHKEYPGYLLSNNIVDVVSRVSGYVTLQNFSSGQYINEGDLLYIIEPTVYENDVKKAEANLKSAQASLDYYENNYERMLEASKSNAISQIDLIQAETNVRTAQANLQNAEADLKNAQNTLGYCYVKAPISGVLTTSGAGEGEYVAGSDGSPFKLTTIYNNDPMYAYFNIEDNQYLMIKMRSHDWESHLPKKVYVTMQEGRFPPIEATPNYISPFVNLKTGTLTLRALFENSQYDLKSGMYCTVSLPYGEENEAILIPDASTGTDQLGRYVYVVDDNNIVSYRHIEVGEIIDDSLIHVISGLNQDERFVTKALLKVRSGMKVEPINK
;
A
#
# COMPACT_ATOMS: atom_id res chain seq x y z
N MET A 1 -34.63 84.79 41.58
CA MET A 1 -33.65 83.72 41.44
C MET A 1 -33.86 82.91 40.08
N LYS A 2 -34.27 83.56 38.98
CA LYS A 2 -34.47 82.95 37.66
C LYS A 2 -33.60 83.60 36.55
N THR A 3 -32.91 84.71 36.76
CA THR A 3 -32.14 85.43 35.74
C THR A 3 -30.69 84.95 35.58
N ASN A 4 -30.09 84.33 36.61
CA ASN A 4 -28.67 83.88 36.54
C ASN A 4 -28.48 82.52 35.77
N LYS A 5 -29.55 81.69 35.55
CA LYS A 5 -29.40 80.46 34.81
C LYS A 5 -29.36 80.65 33.28
N PHE A 6 -30.01 81.76 32.77
CA PHE A 6 -30.01 82.07 31.34
C PHE A 6 -28.68 82.68 30.88
N ILE A 7 -28.01 83.44 31.72
CA ILE A 7 -26.69 84.01 31.40
C ILE A 7 -25.60 82.93 31.38
N SER A 8 -25.67 81.95 32.29
CA SER A 8 -24.73 80.83 32.33
C SER A 8 -24.90 79.93 31.11
N LEU A 9 -26.11 79.70 30.63
CA LEU A 9 -26.39 78.90 29.46
C LEU A 9 -25.95 79.56 28.15
N ALA A 10 -26.11 80.89 28.07
CA ALA A 10 -25.65 81.69 26.92
C ALA A 10 -24.12 81.74 26.80
N ILE A 11 -23.37 81.76 27.92
CA ILE A 11 -21.89 81.75 27.94
C ILE A 11 -21.38 80.34 27.51
N ILE A 12 -22.03 79.29 27.92
CA ILE A 12 -21.65 77.90 27.52
C ILE A 12 -21.89 77.66 26.02
N VAL A 13 -23.00 78.17 25.45
CA VAL A 13 -23.28 78.12 24.03
C VAL A 13 -22.32 78.98 23.20
N LEU A 14 -21.92 80.13 23.68
CA LEU A 14 -20.98 81.00 22.99
C LEU A 14 -19.53 80.49 23.04
N THR A 15 -19.09 79.77 24.11
CA THR A 15 -17.80 79.08 24.18
C THR A 15 -17.76 77.79 23.36
N ALA A 16 -18.89 77.10 23.18
CA ALA A 16 -18.99 75.96 22.31
C ALA A 16 -18.92 76.34 20.81
N MET A 17 -19.38 77.53 20.45
CA MET A 17 -19.38 78.02 19.07
C MET A 17 -18.06 78.53 18.57
N THR A 18 -17.12 78.87 19.46
CA THR A 18 -15.73 79.29 19.12
C THR A 18 -14.78 78.13 18.91
N LEU A 19 -15.14 76.91 19.31
CA LEU A 19 -14.33 75.65 19.09
C LEU A 19 -14.49 75.06 17.70
N PHE A 20 -15.44 75.46 16.88
CA PHE A 20 -15.67 74.95 15.53
C PHE A 20 -14.95 75.73 14.41
N PHE A 21 -14.16 76.77 14.70
CA PHE A 21 -13.54 77.67 13.70
C PHE A 21 -12.01 77.54 13.62
N SER A 22 -11.39 76.46 14.10
CA SER A 22 -9.95 76.27 13.95
C SER A 22 -9.63 74.89 13.43
N CYS A 23 -9.58 74.75 12.12
CA CYS A 23 -8.67 73.92 11.38
C CYS A 23 -8.94 74.00 9.87
N LYS A 24 -8.56 75.09 9.26
CA LYS A 24 -8.26 75.14 7.84
C LYS A 24 -6.72 75.12 7.70
N GLY A 25 -6.15 74.00 8.12
CA GLY A 25 -4.78 73.63 7.77
C GLY A 25 -4.74 73.29 6.29
N LYS A 26 -4.18 74.08 5.42
CA LYS A 26 -3.70 73.67 4.12
C LYS A 26 -2.68 72.56 4.34
N SER A 27 -3.15 71.32 4.26
CA SER A 27 -2.27 70.16 4.02
C SER A 27 -1.75 70.32 2.60
N SER A 28 -0.62 70.95 2.43
CA SER A 28 0.19 70.76 1.24
C SER A 28 0.75 69.34 1.33
N THR A 29 0.00 68.37 0.86
CA THR A 29 0.52 67.06 0.52
C THR A 29 1.51 67.25 -0.62
N ASN A 30 2.75 67.56 -0.25
CA ASN A 30 3.89 67.28 -1.10
C ASN A 30 3.99 65.72 -1.17
N THR A 31 3.12 65.09 -1.96
CA THR A 31 3.30 63.73 -2.41
C THR A 31 4.51 63.79 -3.34
N ASN A 32 5.70 63.68 -2.74
CA ASN A 32 6.79 63.08 -3.49
C ASN A 32 6.26 61.73 -3.93
N ASN A 33 5.89 61.62 -5.20
CA ASN A 33 5.55 60.38 -5.87
C ASN A 33 6.81 59.50 -5.88
N ILE A 34 7.20 58.96 -4.71
CA ILE A 34 8.24 57.96 -4.62
C ILE A 34 7.62 56.69 -5.24
N ILE A 35 7.92 56.49 -6.51
CA ILE A 35 7.51 55.27 -7.21
C ILE A 35 8.20 54.11 -6.46
N PRO A 36 7.45 53.24 -5.82
CA PRO A 36 8.06 52.14 -5.07
C PRO A 36 8.75 51.14 -5.99
N LYS A 37 9.94 50.70 -5.60
CA LYS A 37 10.67 49.64 -6.26
C LYS A 37 10.11 48.29 -5.81
N ILE A 38 9.72 47.50 -6.76
CA ILE A 38 9.06 46.20 -6.51
C ILE A 38 9.72 45.10 -7.34
N ASP A 39 10.03 43.99 -6.67
CA ASP A 39 10.60 42.81 -7.32
C ASP A 39 9.54 42.17 -8.20
N VAL A 40 9.84 41.98 -9.47
CA VAL A 40 8.99 41.31 -10.46
C VAL A 40 9.75 40.19 -11.14
N ALA A 41 9.02 39.16 -11.57
CA ALA A 41 9.56 38.07 -12.37
C ALA A 41 8.57 37.67 -13.47
N ARG A 42 9.03 36.89 -14.42
CA ARG A 42 8.17 36.15 -15.35
C ARG A 42 7.95 34.73 -14.81
N PRO A 43 6.80 34.10 -15.11
CA PRO A 43 6.57 32.70 -14.76
C PRO A 43 7.61 31.78 -15.39
N TRP A 44 7.90 30.69 -14.70
CA TRP A 44 8.64 29.61 -15.35
C TRP A 44 7.68 28.74 -16.15
N VAL A 45 8.11 28.31 -17.33
CA VAL A 45 7.38 27.33 -18.16
C VAL A 45 8.21 26.06 -18.15
N LYS A 46 7.65 25.00 -17.60
CA LYS A 46 8.33 23.70 -17.50
C LYS A 46 7.32 22.56 -17.68
N PRO A 47 7.76 21.42 -18.20
CA PRO A 47 6.94 20.22 -18.16
C PRO A 47 6.81 19.73 -16.72
N ILE A 48 5.58 19.37 -16.33
CA ILE A 48 5.26 18.78 -15.03
C ILE A 48 4.43 17.52 -15.21
N VAL A 49 4.53 16.60 -14.23
CA VAL A 49 3.63 15.46 -14.10
C VAL A 49 2.64 15.80 -13.00
N LEU A 50 1.37 15.74 -13.34
CA LEU A 50 0.28 16.00 -12.37
C LEU A 50 0.02 14.72 -11.57
N HIS A 51 0.01 14.86 -10.23
CA HIS A 51 -0.21 13.75 -9.31
C HIS A 51 -1.48 13.97 -8.48
N LYS A 52 -2.18 12.90 -8.17
CA LYS A 52 -3.25 12.94 -7.19
C LYS A 52 -2.94 11.96 -6.06
N GLU A 53 -3.10 12.42 -4.84
CA GLU A 53 -2.83 11.64 -3.65
C GLU A 53 -4.08 10.86 -3.20
N TYR A 54 -3.87 9.60 -2.84
CA TYR A 54 -4.90 8.70 -2.35
C TYR A 54 -4.48 8.06 -1.04
N PRO A 55 -5.34 8.05 -0.03
CA PRO A 55 -5.09 7.29 1.18
C PRO A 55 -5.09 5.79 0.86
N GLY A 56 -4.12 5.09 1.43
CA GLY A 56 -3.95 3.66 1.23
C GLY A 56 -3.45 2.96 2.49
N TYR A 57 -3.22 1.67 2.36
CA TYR A 57 -2.65 0.84 3.42
C TYR A 57 -1.75 -0.24 2.82
N LEU A 58 -0.78 -0.66 3.60
CA LEU A 58 0.19 -1.67 3.21
C LEU A 58 -0.28 -3.06 3.61
N LEU A 59 -0.04 -4.04 2.75
CA LEU A 59 -0.24 -5.45 3.06
C LEU A 59 0.99 -6.27 2.66
N SER A 60 1.23 -7.31 3.44
CA SER A 60 2.23 -8.33 3.11
C SER A 60 1.89 -9.01 1.80
N ASN A 61 2.91 -9.41 1.06
CA ASN A 61 2.75 -10.18 -0.17
C ASN A 61 2.04 -11.52 0.08
N ASN A 62 2.40 -12.18 1.17
CA ASN A 62 1.79 -13.43 1.59
C ASN A 62 1.67 -13.51 3.10
N ILE A 63 0.57 -14.08 3.59
CA ILE A 63 0.31 -14.33 5.01
C ILE A 63 -0.16 -15.76 5.12
N VAL A 64 0.57 -16.59 5.87
CA VAL A 64 0.27 -18.02 6.01
C VAL A 64 0.12 -18.37 7.48
N ASP A 65 -1.04 -18.93 7.83
CA ASP A 65 -1.26 -19.53 9.13
C ASP A 65 -0.65 -20.95 9.14
N VAL A 66 0.31 -21.16 10.02
CA VAL A 66 0.89 -22.47 10.29
C VAL A 66 -0.01 -23.19 11.28
N VAL A 67 -0.57 -24.31 10.86
CA VAL A 67 -1.52 -25.09 11.65
C VAL A 67 -1.00 -26.50 11.92
N SER A 68 -1.39 -27.08 13.04
CA SER A 68 -1.09 -28.48 13.33
C SER A 68 -1.94 -29.40 12.48
N ARG A 69 -1.32 -30.42 11.84
CA ARG A 69 -1.99 -31.50 11.11
C ARG A 69 -2.13 -32.78 11.93
N VAL A 70 -1.45 -32.84 13.08
CA VAL A 70 -1.44 -34.00 13.98
C VAL A 70 -1.76 -33.53 15.38
N SER A 71 -2.27 -34.44 16.21
CA SER A 71 -2.58 -34.17 17.61
C SER A 71 -1.47 -34.71 18.51
N GLY A 72 -1.06 -33.92 19.50
CA GLY A 72 -0.01 -34.31 20.44
C GLY A 72 0.49 -33.15 21.27
N TYR A 73 1.45 -33.42 22.15
CA TYR A 73 2.11 -32.37 22.91
C TYR A 73 3.27 -31.75 22.11
N VAL A 74 3.40 -30.43 22.21
CA VAL A 74 4.56 -29.72 21.63
C VAL A 74 5.79 -30.07 22.46
N THR A 75 6.79 -30.72 21.87
CA THR A 75 8.05 -31.10 22.52
C THR A 75 9.15 -30.09 22.31
N LEU A 76 9.08 -29.31 21.23
CA LEU A 76 10.04 -28.26 20.91
C LEU A 76 9.36 -27.12 20.16
N GLN A 77 9.69 -25.89 20.55
CA GLN A 77 9.44 -24.66 19.80
C GLN A 77 10.80 -24.04 19.44
N ASN A 78 11.14 -24.00 18.16
CA ASN A 78 12.48 -23.64 17.66
C ASN A 78 12.57 -22.23 17.07
N PHE A 79 11.83 -21.27 17.62
CA PHE A 79 11.87 -19.87 17.17
C PHE A 79 11.46 -18.91 18.29
N SER A 80 11.78 -17.62 18.08
CA SER A 80 11.32 -16.51 18.91
C SER A 80 10.26 -15.67 18.15
N SER A 81 9.31 -15.10 18.87
CA SER A 81 8.32 -14.18 18.29
C SER A 81 9.00 -12.98 17.63
N GLY A 82 8.59 -12.64 16.42
CA GLY A 82 9.20 -11.57 15.62
C GLY A 82 10.46 -11.97 14.86
N GLN A 83 10.91 -13.21 14.97
CA GLN A 83 12.07 -13.71 14.24
C GLN A 83 11.77 -13.88 12.76
N TYR A 84 12.74 -13.54 11.89
CA TYR A 84 12.71 -13.92 10.49
C TYR A 84 13.16 -15.36 10.31
N ILE A 85 12.43 -16.11 9.48
CA ILE A 85 12.74 -17.53 9.17
C ILE A 85 12.74 -17.73 7.65
N ASN A 86 13.43 -18.78 7.20
CA ASN A 86 13.42 -19.21 5.81
C ASN A 86 12.41 -20.35 5.61
N GLU A 87 11.92 -20.48 4.37
CA GLU A 87 11.14 -21.64 3.97
C GLU A 87 11.86 -22.95 4.27
N GLY A 88 11.16 -23.90 4.87
CA GLY A 88 11.72 -25.21 5.25
C GLY A 88 12.32 -25.26 6.66
N ASP A 89 12.55 -24.13 7.34
CA ASP A 89 13.04 -24.11 8.72
C ASP A 89 12.08 -24.85 9.66
N LEU A 90 12.64 -25.61 10.60
CA LEU A 90 11.87 -26.34 11.60
C LEU A 90 11.33 -25.36 12.64
N LEU A 91 10.02 -25.33 12.83
CA LEU A 91 9.33 -24.44 13.79
C LEU A 91 8.92 -25.17 15.06
N TYR A 92 8.27 -26.34 14.93
CA TYR A 92 7.81 -27.13 16.05
C TYR A 92 8.09 -28.60 15.86
N ILE A 93 8.25 -29.32 16.97
CA ILE A 93 8.13 -30.77 17.02
C ILE A 93 6.94 -31.11 17.92
N ILE A 94 5.99 -31.85 17.38
CA ILE A 94 4.86 -32.41 18.09
C ILE A 94 5.23 -33.88 18.39
N GLU A 95 4.99 -34.36 19.61
CA GLU A 95 5.40 -35.66 20.10
C GLU A 95 5.25 -36.80 19.04
N PRO A 96 6.36 -37.34 18.51
CA PRO A 96 6.32 -38.25 17.35
C PRO A 96 6.12 -39.72 17.75
N THR A 97 6.22 -40.07 19.04
CA THR A 97 6.32 -41.45 19.55
C THR A 97 5.22 -42.36 19.04
N VAL A 98 3.97 -41.93 19.03
CA VAL A 98 2.83 -42.69 18.53
C VAL A 98 2.96 -42.93 17.01
N TYR A 99 3.27 -41.89 16.28
CA TYR A 99 3.41 -41.92 14.81
C TYR A 99 4.60 -42.74 14.34
N GLU A 100 5.72 -42.75 15.09
CA GLU A 100 6.85 -43.63 14.86
C GLU A 100 6.48 -45.11 15.01
N ASN A 101 5.65 -45.44 16.00
CA ASN A 101 5.16 -46.80 16.21
C ASN A 101 4.21 -47.22 15.09
N ASP A 102 3.39 -46.30 14.54
CA ASP A 102 2.53 -46.58 13.37
C ASP A 102 3.36 -46.85 12.12
N VAL A 103 4.47 -46.12 11.90
CA VAL A 103 5.42 -46.41 10.81
C VAL A 103 6.01 -47.84 10.96
N LYS A 104 6.53 -48.17 12.18
CA LYS A 104 7.08 -49.50 12.44
C LYS A 104 6.07 -50.62 12.21
N LYS A 105 4.79 -50.40 12.58
CA LYS A 105 3.69 -51.35 12.32
C LYS A 105 3.44 -51.51 10.82
N ALA A 106 3.39 -50.42 10.06
CA ALA A 106 3.21 -50.48 8.61
C ALA A 106 4.40 -51.12 7.89
N GLU A 107 5.64 -50.90 8.35
CA GLU A 107 6.83 -51.61 7.86
C GLU A 107 6.75 -53.13 8.08
N ALA A 108 6.30 -53.56 9.26
CA ALA A 108 6.10 -54.98 9.54
C ALA A 108 5.02 -55.60 8.64
N ASN A 109 3.92 -54.90 8.38
CA ASN A 109 2.87 -55.34 7.46
C ASN A 109 3.38 -55.45 6.01
N LEU A 110 4.15 -54.45 5.56
CA LEU A 110 4.78 -54.49 4.23
C LEU A 110 5.69 -55.70 4.08
N LYS A 111 6.54 -55.98 5.07
CA LYS A 111 7.43 -57.15 5.06
C LYS A 111 6.63 -58.47 5.02
N SER A 112 5.50 -58.53 5.72
CA SER A 112 4.62 -59.73 5.69
C SER A 112 3.95 -59.90 4.31
N ALA A 113 3.47 -58.80 3.69
CA ALA A 113 2.87 -58.82 2.37
C ALA A 113 3.88 -59.27 1.30
N GLN A 114 5.13 -58.76 1.38
CA GLN A 114 6.22 -59.16 0.50
C GLN A 114 6.51 -60.68 0.61
N ALA A 115 6.66 -61.19 1.83
CA ALA A 115 6.90 -62.63 2.04
C ALA A 115 5.75 -63.50 1.51
N SER A 116 4.51 -62.98 1.60
CA SER A 116 3.34 -63.69 1.02
C SER A 116 3.38 -63.71 -0.51
N LEU A 117 3.76 -62.62 -1.13
CA LEU A 117 3.95 -62.55 -2.58
C LEU A 117 5.02 -63.50 -3.03
N ASP A 118 6.19 -63.48 -2.43
CA ASP A 118 7.31 -64.37 -2.72
C ASP A 118 6.89 -65.87 -2.62
N TYR A 119 6.08 -66.20 -1.62
CA TYR A 119 5.52 -67.56 -1.46
C TYR A 119 4.61 -67.94 -2.64
N TYR A 120 3.66 -67.05 -2.98
CA TYR A 120 2.71 -67.35 -4.06
C TYR A 120 3.37 -67.37 -5.45
N GLU A 121 4.34 -66.52 -5.72
CA GLU A 121 5.14 -66.52 -6.93
C GLU A 121 5.93 -67.83 -7.08
N ASN A 122 6.65 -68.23 -6.05
CA ASN A 122 7.38 -69.52 -6.04
C ASN A 122 6.44 -70.72 -6.19
N ASN A 123 5.22 -70.64 -5.64
CA ASN A 123 4.22 -71.70 -5.80
C ASN A 123 3.68 -71.75 -7.25
N TYR A 124 3.36 -70.56 -7.81
CA TYR A 124 2.89 -70.49 -9.22
C TYR A 124 3.94 -70.97 -10.19
N GLU A 125 5.22 -70.62 -10.04
CA GLU A 125 6.31 -71.11 -10.86
C GLU A 125 6.37 -72.71 -10.86
N ARG A 126 6.30 -73.25 -9.64
CA ARG A 126 6.26 -74.74 -9.53
C ARG A 126 5.03 -75.38 -10.20
N MET A 127 3.85 -74.76 -10.03
CA MET A 127 2.64 -75.21 -10.68
C MET A 127 2.71 -75.09 -12.22
N LEU A 128 3.29 -73.99 -12.71
CA LEU A 128 3.53 -73.77 -14.14
C LEU A 128 4.46 -74.81 -14.73
N GLU A 129 5.52 -75.21 -14.03
CA GLU A 129 6.41 -76.24 -14.46
C GLU A 129 5.72 -77.65 -14.49
N ALA A 130 4.95 -77.95 -13.45
CA ALA A 130 4.15 -79.23 -13.39
C ALA A 130 3.06 -79.29 -14.47
N SER A 131 2.51 -78.18 -14.90
CA SER A 131 1.51 -78.08 -15.95
C SER A 131 2.04 -78.55 -17.32
N LYS A 132 3.31 -78.34 -17.62
CA LYS A 132 3.99 -78.73 -18.84
C LYS A 132 3.97 -80.29 -19.04
N SER A 133 3.92 -81.01 -17.93
CA SER A 133 3.83 -82.49 -17.92
C SER A 133 2.42 -83.03 -17.75
N ASN A 134 1.39 -82.19 -17.86
CA ASN A 134 -0.02 -82.51 -17.57
C ASN A 134 -0.25 -83.09 -16.15
N ALA A 135 0.60 -82.75 -15.17
CA ALA A 135 0.54 -83.29 -13.81
C ALA A 135 -0.46 -82.57 -12.91
N ILE A 136 -1.00 -81.39 -13.34
CA ILE A 136 -1.96 -80.62 -12.59
C ILE A 136 -3.15 -80.18 -13.45
N SER A 137 -4.26 -79.82 -12.81
CA SER A 137 -5.45 -79.25 -13.47
C SER A 137 -5.21 -77.83 -13.91
N GLN A 138 -5.79 -77.41 -15.03
CA GLN A 138 -5.77 -76.03 -15.51
C GLN A 138 -6.43 -75.06 -14.50
N ILE A 139 -7.44 -75.56 -13.75
CA ILE A 139 -8.12 -74.82 -12.69
C ILE A 139 -7.11 -74.46 -11.56
N ASP A 140 -6.26 -75.42 -11.18
CA ASP A 140 -5.24 -75.19 -10.11
C ASP A 140 -4.19 -74.13 -10.50
N LEU A 141 -3.81 -74.16 -11.81
CA LEU A 141 -2.88 -73.14 -12.34
C LEU A 141 -3.50 -71.72 -12.32
N ILE A 142 -4.76 -71.59 -12.77
CA ILE A 142 -5.51 -70.34 -12.74
C ILE A 142 -5.65 -69.82 -11.27
N GLN A 143 -5.92 -70.73 -10.34
CA GLN A 143 -6.00 -70.43 -8.93
C GLN A 143 -4.66 -69.91 -8.39
N ALA A 144 -3.55 -70.55 -8.75
CA ALA A 144 -2.21 -70.12 -8.35
C ALA A 144 -1.86 -68.71 -8.91
N GLU A 145 -2.18 -68.47 -10.20
CA GLU A 145 -2.03 -67.15 -10.81
C GLU A 145 -2.87 -66.08 -10.11
N THR A 146 -4.12 -66.39 -9.77
CA THR A 146 -5.01 -65.48 -9.05
C THR A 146 -4.48 -65.15 -7.68
N ASN A 147 -3.87 -66.11 -6.96
CA ASN A 147 -3.25 -65.92 -5.67
C ASN A 147 -2.05 -64.95 -5.75
N VAL A 148 -1.23 -65.06 -6.81
CA VAL A 148 -0.14 -64.09 -7.06
C VAL A 148 -0.69 -62.70 -7.25
N ARG A 149 -1.70 -62.50 -8.12
CA ARG A 149 -2.30 -61.18 -8.35
C ARG A 149 -2.90 -60.60 -7.06
N THR A 150 -3.53 -61.45 -6.25
CA THR A 150 -4.09 -61.03 -4.96
C THR A 150 -2.98 -60.60 -3.97
N ALA A 151 -1.91 -61.36 -3.89
CA ALA A 151 -0.75 -61.04 -3.03
C ALA A 151 -0.04 -59.75 -3.51
N GLN A 152 0.06 -59.54 -4.82
CA GLN A 152 0.60 -58.34 -5.40
C GLN A 152 -0.25 -57.09 -5.07
N ALA A 153 -1.58 -57.22 -5.13
CA ALA A 153 -2.49 -56.14 -4.70
C ALA A 153 -2.36 -55.84 -3.20
N ASN A 154 -2.18 -56.86 -2.36
CA ASN A 154 -1.97 -56.70 -0.93
C ASN A 154 -0.63 -56.00 -0.61
N LEU A 155 0.42 -56.31 -1.40
CA LEU A 155 1.71 -55.61 -1.28
C LEU A 155 1.56 -54.13 -1.58
N GLN A 156 0.88 -53.78 -2.69
CA GLN A 156 0.63 -52.37 -3.05
C GLN A 156 -0.17 -51.63 -1.97
N ASN A 157 -1.14 -52.27 -1.35
CA ASN A 157 -1.87 -51.69 -0.22
C ASN A 157 -0.96 -51.43 0.97
N ALA A 158 -0.10 -52.39 1.34
CA ALA A 158 0.82 -52.25 2.44
C ALA A 158 1.88 -51.15 2.17
N GLU A 159 2.33 -50.97 0.92
CA GLU A 159 3.20 -49.85 0.50
C GLU A 159 2.51 -48.51 0.69
N ALA A 160 1.24 -48.39 0.28
CA ALA A 160 0.44 -47.20 0.44
C ALA A 160 0.22 -46.87 1.92
N ASP A 161 -0.06 -47.85 2.77
CA ASP A 161 -0.22 -47.67 4.21
C ASP A 161 1.07 -47.19 4.87
N LEU A 162 2.22 -47.77 4.51
CA LEU A 162 3.52 -47.28 4.99
C LEU A 162 3.77 -45.81 4.59
N LYS A 163 3.49 -45.45 3.34
CA LYS A 163 3.65 -44.09 2.85
C LYS A 163 2.76 -43.11 3.62
N ASN A 164 1.52 -43.51 3.91
CA ASN A 164 0.59 -42.70 4.72
C ASN A 164 1.12 -42.49 6.15
N ALA A 165 1.59 -43.57 6.79
CA ALA A 165 2.17 -43.50 8.13
C ALA A 165 3.42 -42.56 8.17
N GLN A 166 4.30 -42.68 7.16
CA GLN A 166 5.48 -41.79 7.02
C GLN A 166 5.10 -40.33 6.81
N ASN A 167 4.10 -40.06 5.98
CA ASN A 167 3.59 -38.71 5.77
C ASN A 167 3.03 -38.12 7.08
N THR A 168 2.27 -38.91 7.83
CA THR A 168 1.69 -38.48 9.11
C THR A 168 2.76 -38.21 10.15
N LEU A 169 3.80 -39.07 10.24
CA LEU A 169 4.99 -38.81 11.07
C LEU A 169 5.70 -37.54 10.63
N GLY A 170 5.80 -37.28 9.33
CA GLY A 170 6.39 -36.04 8.78
C GLY A 170 5.66 -34.78 9.27
N TYR A 171 4.37 -34.84 9.52
CA TYR A 171 3.60 -33.71 10.06
C TYR A 171 3.88 -33.39 11.54
N CYS A 172 4.53 -34.30 12.27
CA CYS A 172 5.04 -34.02 13.62
C CYS A 172 6.15 -32.98 13.61
N TYR A 173 6.88 -32.86 12.49
CA TYR A 173 7.98 -31.90 12.29
C TYR A 173 7.46 -30.74 11.47
N VAL A 174 6.88 -29.73 12.15
CA VAL A 174 6.22 -28.59 11.50
C VAL A 174 7.30 -27.64 10.98
N LYS A 175 7.34 -27.45 9.66
CA LYS A 175 8.28 -26.59 8.96
C LYS A 175 7.58 -25.35 8.41
N ALA A 176 8.37 -24.28 8.21
CA ALA A 176 7.91 -23.06 7.59
C ALA A 176 7.52 -23.28 6.12
N PRO A 177 6.27 -23.00 5.70
CA PRO A 177 5.85 -23.14 4.31
C PRO A 177 6.30 -21.99 3.40
N ILE A 178 6.70 -20.86 3.98
CA ILE A 178 7.23 -19.67 3.29
C ILE A 178 8.28 -19.00 4.17
N SER A 179 9.16 -18.19 3.55
CA SER A 179 10.04 -17.30 4.28
C SER A 179 9.31 -16.05 4.77
N GLY A 180 9.67 -15.53 5.93
CA GLY A 180 9.04 -14.32 6.48
C GLY A 180 9.24 -14.14 7.98
N VAL A 181 8.51 -13.22 8.58
CA VAL A 181 8.56 -12.90 10.00
C VAL A 181 7.42 -13.60 10.74
N LEU A 182 7.77 -14.31 11.81
CA LEU A 182 6.83 -15.03 12.65
C LEU A 182 6.10 -14.09 13.62
N THR A 183 4.83 -14.38 13.87
CA THR A 183 4.09 -13.78 14.99
C THR A 183 4.40 -14.49 16.31
N THR A 184 3.61 -14.21 17.33
CA THR A 184 3.67 -14.96 18.60
C THR A 184 3.29 -16.42 18.36
N SER A 185 3.89 -17.31 19.17
CA SER A 185 3.48 -18.70 19.22
C SER A 185 2.05 -18.85 19.78
N GLY A 186 1.27 -19.72 19.17
CA GLY A 186 -0.05 -20.11 19.65
C GLY A 186 -0.02 -21.24 20.68
N ALA A 187 1.10 -21.98 20.74
CA ALA A 187 1.33 -23.06 21.70
C ALA A 187 2.78 -23.08 22.16
N GLY A 188 3.00 -23.24 23.46
CA GLY A 188 4.32 -23.44 24.06
C GLY A 188 4.71 -24.90 24.19
N GLU A 189 5.97 -25.14 24.57
CA GLU A 189 6.43 -26.49 24.91
C GLU A 189 5.64 -27.08 26.08
N GLY A 190 5.22 -28.34 25.94
CA GLY A 190 4.36 -29.05 26.90
C GLY A 190 2.88 -28.82 26.68
N GLU A 191 2.44 -27.97 25.77
CA GLU A 191 1.04 -27.71 25.44
C GLU A 191 0.50 -28.73 24.44
N TYR A 192 -0.74 -29.15 24.62
CA TYR A 192 -1.42 -30.10 23.72
C TYR A 192 -2.07 -29.35 22.56
N VAL A 193 -1.77 -29.78 21.34
CA VAL A 193 -2.36 -29.25 20.10
C VAL A 193 -3.20 -30.32 19.41
N ALA A 194 -4.31 -29.92 18.82
CA ALA A 194 -5.21 -30.81 18.09
C ALA A 194 -5.05 -30.60 16.58
N GLY A 195 -4.72 -31.67 15.85
CA GLY A 195 -4.72 -31.73 14.39
C GLY A 195 -6.01 -32.36 13.93
N SER A 196 -7.10 -31.61 13.81
CA SER A 196 -8.37 -32.15 13.31
C SER A 196 -8.75 -31.48 11.99
N ASP A 197 -9.34 -32.26 11.07
CA ASP A 197 -9.78 -31.79 9.75
C ASP A 197 -10.86 -30.68 9.82
N GLY A 198 -11.54 -30.52 10.96
CA GLY A 198 -12.61 -29.54 11.13
C GLY A 198 -12.20 -28.22 11.77
N SER A 199 -11.13 -28.19 12.57
CA SER A 199 -10.64 -27.00 13.25
C SER A 199 -9.19 -27.22 13.71
N PRO A 200 -8.22 -27.13 12.82
CA PRO A 200 -6.82 -27.33 13.16
C PRO A 200 -6.33 -26.22 14.11
N PHE A 201 -5.49 -26.59 15.06
CA PHE A 201 -4.90 -25.62 15.99
C PHE A 201 -3.89 -24.74 15.27
N LYS A 202 -4.07 -23.42 15.37
CA LYS A 202 -3.16 -22.43 14.80
C LYS A 202 -1.93 -22.27 15.69
N LEU A 203 -0.78 -22.68 15.18
CA LEU A 203 0.50 -22.64 15.87
C LEU A 203 1.15 -21.25 15.83
N THR A 204 1.16 -20.61 14.66
CA THR A 204 1.69 -19.27 14.44
C THR A 204 1.25 -18.74 13.07
N THR A 205 1.60 -17.48 12.75
CA THR A 205 1.41 -16.90 11.42
C THR A 205 2.74 -16.38 10.90
N ILE A 206 3.00 -16.59 9.63
CA ILE A 206 4.17 -16.07 8.92
C ILE A 206 3.72 -14.93 8.00
N TYR A 207 4.36 -13.78 8.15
CA TYR A 207 4.16 -12.61 7.29
C TYR A 207 5.35 -12.45 6.35
N ASN A 208 5.14 -12.63 5.05
CA ASN A 208 6.13 -12.27 4.05
C ASN A 208 5.94 -10.78 3.68
N ASN A 209 6.80 -9.93 4.23
CA ASN A 209 6.74 -8.47 4.06
C ASN A 209 7.70 -7.97 2.96
N ASP A 210 8.31 -8.82 2.16
CA ASP A 210 9.16 -8.44 1.03
C ASP A 210 8.95 -9.40 -0.14
N PRO A 211 8.40 -8.88 -1.28
CA PRO A 211 7.89 -7.52 -1.46
C PRO A 211 6.58 -7.24 -0.71
N MET A 212 6.17 -5.96 -0.66
CA MET A 212 4.89 -5.52 -0.08
C MET A 212 3.95 -4.94 -1.13
N TYR A 213 2.68 -4.87 -0.77
CA TYR A 213 1.64 -4.21 -1.56
C TYR A 213 1.12 -2.95 -0.86
N ALA A 214 0.98 -1.88 -1.64
CA ALA A 214 0.18 -0.73 -1.27
C ALA A 214 -1.19 -0.82 -1.95
N TYR A 215 -2.27 -0.88 -1.16
CA TYR A 215 -3.65 -0.85 -1.63
C TYR A 215 -4.23 0.53 -1.46
N PHE A 216 -4.87 1.05 -2.49
CA PHE A 216 -5.55 2.35 -2.46
C PHE A 216 -6.76 2.34 -3.38
N ASN A 217 -7.67 3.31 -3.19
CA ASN A 217 -8.89 3.39 -3.96
C ASN A 217 -8.93 4.69 -4.74
N ILE A 218 -9.29 4.62 -6.02
CA ILE A 218 -9.51 5.78 -6.89
C ILE A 218 -10.97 5.87 -7.30
N GLU A 219 -11.45 7.07 -7.58
CA GLU A 219 -12.79 7.29 -8.10
C GLU A 219 -12.92 6.75 -9.54
N ASP A 220 -14.10 6.30 -9.93
CA ASP A 220 -14.40 5.77 -11.27
C ASP A 220 -14.15 6.78 -12.39
N ASN A 221 -14.49 8.05 -12.17
CA ASN A 221 -14.21 9.14 -13.10
C ASN A 221 -12.71 9.37 -13.29
N GLN A 222 -11.92 9.26 -12.22
CA GLN A 222 -10.46 9.38 -12.29
C GLN A 222 -9.84 8.24 -13.12
N TYR A 223 -10.34 7.02 -12.94
CA TYR A 223 -9.94 5.89 -13.76
C TYR A 223 -10.20 6.15 -15.26
N LEU A 224 -11.40 6.66 -15.59
CA LEU A 224 -11.73 7.01 -16.98
C LEU A 224 -10.82 8.10 -17.54
N MET A 225 -10.48 9.12 -16.75
CA MET A 225 -9.55 10.18 -17.16
C MET A 225 -8.14 9.64 -17.44
N ILE A 226 -7.61 8.79 -16.57
CA ILE A 226 -6.30 8.14 -16.78
C ILE A 226 -6.32 7.32 -18.07
N LYS A 227 -7.39 6.51 -18.27
CA LYS A 227 -7.56 5.68 -19.45
C LYS A 227 -7.66 6.48 -20.75
N MET A 228 -8.34 7.63 -20.72
CA MET A 228 -8.50 8.49 -21.90
C MET A 228 -7.21 9.22 -22.27
N ARG A 229 -6.33 9.52 -21.30
CA ARG A 229 -5.05 10.22 -21.52
C ARG A 229 -3.91 9.26 -21.86
N SER A 230 -3.98 7.99 -21.46
CA SER A 230 -2.97 7.00 -21.82
C SER A 230 -3.11 6.63 -23.31
N HIS A 231 -2.07 6.92 -24.11
CA HIS A 231 -1.99 6.49 -25.52
C HIS A 231 -1.84 4.97 -25.66
N ASP A 232 -1.51 4.29 -24.58
CA ASP A 232 -1.29 2.85 -24.52
C ASP A 232 -2.55 2.18 -23.92
N TRP A 233 -3.40 1.76 -24.82
CA TRP A 233 -4.67 1.14 -24.46
C TRP A 233 -4.51 -0.22 -23.76
N GLU A 234 -3.34 -0.86 -23.86
CA GLU A 234 -3.02 -2.12 -23.19
C GLU A 234 -2.56 -1.92 -21.73
N SER A 235 -1.84 -0.85 -21.42
CA SER A 235 -1.44 -0.52 -20.05
C SER A 235 -2.43 0.45 -19.42
N HIS A 236 -3.44 -0.09 -18.76
CA HIS A 236 -4.47 0.70 -18.07
C HIS A 236 -3.97 1.37 -16.77
N LEU A 237 -2.70 1.22 -16.45
CA LEU A 237 -2.09 1.71 -15.21
C LEU A 237 -0.83 2.52 -15.53
N PRO A 238 -0.56 3.59 -14.77
CA PRO A 238 0.72 4.27 -14.86
C PRO A 238 1.86 3.30 -14.52
N LYS A 239 3.03 3.51 -15.12
CA LYS A 239 4.18 2.62 -14.93
C LYS A 239 4.71 2.65 -13.49
N LYS A 240 4.55 3.78 -12.80
CA LYS A 240 5.08 4.01 -11.46
C LYS A 240 4.12 4.86 -10.65
N VAL A 241 4.07 4.60 -9.36
CA VAL A 241 3.42 5.43 -8.33
C VAL A 241 4.40 5.61 -7.17
N TYR A 242 4.17 6.61 -6.36
CA TYR A 242 5.00 6.86 -5.19
C TYR A 242 4.19 6.64 -3.92
N VAL A 243 4.75 5.83 -3.03
CA VAL A 243 4.16 5.52 -1.73
C VAL A 243 4.89 6.31 -0.66
N THR A 244 4.17 7.16 0.06
CA THR A 244 4.70 7.95 1.18
C THR A 244 4.08 7.49 2.48
N MET A 245 4.89 7.40 3.52
CA MET A 245 4.40 7.16 4.88
C MET A 245 3.93 8.47 5.51
N GLN A 246 3.00 8.36 6.44
CA GLN A 246 2.50 9.51 7.20
C GLN A 246 3.65 10.31 7.81
N GLU A 247 3.57 11.66 7.75
CA GLU A 247 4.55 12.63 8.29
C GLU A 247 5.84 12.86 7.47
N GLY A 248 6.00 12.31 6.25
CA GLY A 248 7.14 12.66 5.38
C GLY A 248 8.53 12.33 5.93
N ARG A 249 8.63 11.48 6.96
CA ARG A 249 9.90 11.08 7.58
C ARG A 249 10.70 10.09 6.74
N PHE A 250 10.02 9.37 5.85
CA PHE A 250 10.62 8.43 4.92
C PHE A 250 10.58 9.02 3.51
N PRO A 251 11.61 8.81 2.70
CA PRO A 251 11.57 9.21 1.31
C PRO A 251 10.44 8.47 0.58
N PRO A 252 9.83 9.07 -0.45
CA PRO A 252 8.84 8.39 -1.27
C PRO A 252 9.40 7.08 -1.85
N ILE A 253 8.65 5.99 -1.71
CA ILE A 253 9.03 4.67 -2.22
C ILE A 253 8.40 4.52 -3.59
N GLU A 254 9.22 4.20 -4.60
CA GLU A 254 8.73 3.88 -5.93
C GLU A 254 8.04 2.51 -5.91
N ALA A 255 6.80 2.44 -6.40
CA ALA A 255 6.01 1.23 -6.47
C ALA A 255 5.44 1.03 -7.88
N THR A 256 5.30 -0.22 -8.30
CA THR A 256 4.76 -0.60 -9.60
C THR A 256 3.32 -1.06 -9.45
N PRO A 257 2.34 -0.35 -10.04
CA PRO A 257 0.97 -0.82 -10.10
C PRO A 257 0.88 -2.14 -10.86
N ASN A 258 0.26 -3.16 -10.26
CA ASN A 258 0.16 -4.48 -10.86
C ASN A 258 -1.26 -5.09 -10.80
N TYR A 259 -2.20 -4.35 -10.24
CA TYR A 259 -3.60 -4.80 -10.17
C TYR A 259 -4.55 -3.62 -10.12
N ILE A 260 -5.68 -3.75 -10.81
CA ILE A 260 -6.86 -2.91 -10.70
C ILE A 260 -8.09 -3.79 -10.57
N SER A 261 -9.01 -3.41 -9.68
CA SER A 261 -10.26 -4.14 -9.52
C SER A 261 -11.07 -4.16 -10.82
N PRO A 262 -11.61 -5.33 -11.23
CA PRO A 262 -12.46 -5.44 -12.41
C PRO A 262 -13.87 -4.85 -12.20
N PHE A 263 -14.19 -4.36 -11.00
CA PHE A 263 -15.49 -3.80 -10.65
C PHE A 263 -15.34 -2.54 -9.80
N VAL A 264 -16.33 -1.66 -9.88
CA VAL A 264 -16.48 -0.47 -9.02
C VAL A 264 -17.25 -0.88 -7.76
N ASN A 265 -16.77 -0.50 -6.59
CA ASN A 265 -17.50 -0.65 -5.36
C ASN A 265 -18.70 0.33 -5.35
N LEU A 266 -19.92 -0.19 -5.46
CA LEU A 266 -21.15 0.61 -5.57
C LEU A 266 -21.45 1.48 -4.35
N LYS A 267 -20.87 1.17 -3.19
CA LYS A 267 -21.08 1.96 -1.96
C LYS A 267 -20.20 3.21 -1.94
N THR A 268 -19.04 3.17 -2.54
CA THR A 268 -18.04 4.25 -2.50
C THR A 268 -17.79 4.90 -3.87
N GLY A 269 -18.23 4.28 -4.99
CA GLY A 269 -17.93 4.74 -6.35
C GLY A 269 -16.46 4.62 -6.72
N THR A 270 -15.72 3.70 -6.09
CA THR A 270 -14.26 3.59 -6.25
C THR A 270 -13.82 2.23 -6.77
N LEU A 271 -12.66 2.22 -7.44
CA LEU A 271 -11.91 1.00 -7.80
C LEU A 271 -10.70 0.85 -6.90
N THR A 272 -10.42 -0.38 -6.51
CA THR A 272 -9.22 -0.69 -5.74
C THR A 272 -8.04 -0.96 -6.67
N LEU A 273 -6.94 -0.28 -6.44
CA LEU A 273 -5.65 -0.50 -7.08
C LEU A 273 -4.66 -1.09 -6.08
N ARG A 274 -3.66 -1.75 -6.63
CA ARG A 274 -2.56 -2.31 -5.87
C ARG A 274 -1.24 -2.02 -6.58
N ALA A 275 -0.26 -1.57 -5.83
CA ALA A 275 1.11 -1.36 -6.29
C ALA A 275 2.08 -2.21 -5.46
N LEU A 276 3.07 -2.81 -6.14
CA LEU A 276 4.12 -3.64 -5.56
C LEU A 276 5.38 -2.82 -5.34
N PHE A 277 6.03 -2.99 -4.20
CA PHE A 277 7.33 -2.38 -3.89
C PHE A 277 8.19 -3.29 -2.99
N GLU A 278 9.50 -3.08 -3.00
CA GLU A 278 10.45 -3.81 -2.17
C GLU A 278 10.51 -3.22 -0.75
N ASN A 279 10.62 -4.09 0.25
CA ASN A 279 10.77 -3.76 1.66
C ASN A 279 11.94 -4.55 2.27
N SER A 280 13.10 -4.51 1.61
CA SER A 280 14.26 -5.37 1.91
C SER A 280 14.80 -5.22 3.34
N GLN A 281 14.51 -4.10 4.03
CA GLN A 281 14.90 -3.89 5.43
C GLN A 281 13.81 -4.36 6.42
N TYR A 282 12.64 -4.80 5.94
CA TYR A 282 11.50 -5.25 6.76
C TYR A 282 10.98 -4.23 7.79
N ASP A 283 11.27 -2.94 7.57
CA ASP A 283 10.84 -1.86 8.47
C ASP A 283 9.35 -1.61 8.41
N LEU A 284 8.75 -1.78 7.22
CA LEU A 284 7.32 -1.59 7.01
C LEU A 284 6.56 -2.86 7.37
N LYS A 285 5.38 -2.67 7.95
CA LYS A 285 4.53 -3.75 8.44
C LYS A 285 3.16 -3.73 7.75
N SER A 286 2.58 -4.90 7.60
CA SER A 286 1.20 -5.05 7.12
C SER A 286 0.23 -4.30 8.04
N GLY A 287 -0.70 -3.54 7.45
CA GLY A 287 -1.68 -2.70 8.17
C GLY A 287 -1.25 -1.25 8.40
N MET A 288 -0.02 -0.86 8.04
CA MET A 288 0.39 0.55 8.08
C MET A 288 -0.37 1.37 7.03
N TYR A 289 -0.75 2.60 7.40
CA TYR A 289 -1.34 3.56 6.48
C TYR A 289 -0.26 4.25 5.66
N CYS A 290 -0.61 4.54 4.41
CA CYS A 290 0.26 5.26 3.48
C CYS A 290 -0.57 6.21 2.62
N THR A 291 0.10 7.14 1.95
CA THR A 291 -0.46 7.94 0.87
C THR A 291 0.19 7.51 -0.44
N VAL A 292 -0.63 7.25 -1.45
CA VAL A 292 -0.14 6.86 -2.78
C VAL A 292 -0.35 8.02 -3.74
N SER A 293 0.75 8.54 -4.26
CA SER A 293 0.76 9.59 -5.29
C SER A 293 0.71 8.94 -6.67
N LEU A 294 -0.42 9.12 -7.35
CA LEU A 294 -0.76 8.53 -8.64
C LEU A 294 -0.63 9.59 -9.73
N PRO A 295 0.26 9.44 -10.73
CA PRO A 295 0.31 10.34 -11.87
C PRO A 295 -0.93 10.15 -12.74
N TYR A 296 -1.58 11.27 -13.11
CA TYR A 296 -2.81 11.25 -13.92
C TYR A 296 -2.71 12.06 -15.22
N GLY A 297 -1.64 12.80 -15.43
CA GLY A 297 -1.42 13.57 -16.63
C GLY A 297 -0.06 14.23 -16.66
N GLU A 298 0.33 14.68 -17.85
CA GLU A 298 1.54 15.48 -18.08
C GLU A 298 1.12 16.80 -18.71
N GLU A 299 1.74 17.90 -18.32
CA GLU A 299 1.58 19.21 -18.91
C GLU A 299 2.94 19.73 -19.34
N ASN A 300 3.11 19.88 -20.67
CA ASN A 300 4.42 20.20 -21.25
C ASN A 300 4.81 21.66 -21.05
N GLU A 301 3.85 22.58 -20.91
CA GLU A 301 4.03 24.03 -20.81
C GLU A 301 3.31 24.57 -19.57
N ALA A 302 3.53 23.96 -18.43
CA ALA A 302 2.93 24.40 -17.17
C ALA A 302 3.53 25.72 -16.71
N ILE A 303 2.67 26.68 -16.37
CA ILE A 303 3.05 27.97 -15.82
C ILE A 303 3.25 27.84 -14.31
N LEU A 304 4.46 28.05 -13.84
CA LEU A 304 4.86 27.92 -12.44
C LEU A 304 5.29 29.27 -11.87
N ILE A 305 4.79 29.59 -10.67
CA ILE A 305 5.23 30.77 -9.89
C ILE A 305 5.48 30.36 -8.44
N PRO A 306 6.32 31.09 -7.68
CA PRO A 306 6.45 30.84 -6.26
C PRO A 306 5.11 30.99 -5.54
N ASP A 307 4.71 30.03 -4.68
CA ASP A 307 3.47 30.12 -3.89
C ASP A 307 3.42 31.40 -3.05
N ALA A 308 4.57 31.83 -2.52
CA ALA A 308 4.73 33.09 -1.77
C ALA A 308 4.42 34.36 -2.59
N SER A 309 4.30 34.26 -3.91
CA SER A 309 3.93 35.36 -4.82
C SER A 309 2.43 35.48 -5.03
N THR A 310 1.65 34.56 -4.45
CA THR A 310 0.18 34.57 -4.53
C THR A 310 -0.41 35.09 -3.22
N GLY A 311 -1.54 35.77 -3.32
CA GLY A 311 -2.39 36.10 -2.17
C GLY A 311 -3.69 35.29 -2.21
N THR A 312 -4.41 35.28 -1.10
CA THR A 312 -5.73 34.64 -1.00
C THR A 312 -6.75 35.65 -0.48
N ASP A 313 -7.92 35.69 -1.10
CA ASP A 313 -9.07 36.46 -0.66
C ASP A 313 -10.34 35.62 -0.64
N GLN A 314 -11.52 36.26 -0.53
CA GLN A 314 -12.82 35.57 -0.51
C GLN A 314 -13.18 34.90 -1.84
N LEU A 315 -12.56 35.31 -2.95
CA LEU A 315 -12.82 34.80 -4.30
C LEU A 315 -11.80 33.73 -4.74
N GLY A 316 -10.71 33.51 -3.95
CA GLY A 316 -9.70 32.53 -4.24
C GLY A 316 -8.27 33.08 -4.25
N ARG A 317 -7.41 32.48 -5.07
CA ARG A 317 -6.00 32.92 -5.23
C ARG A 317 -5.90 34.08 -6.22
N TYR A 318 -4.97 35.00 -5.96
CA TYR A 318 -4.70 36.14 -6.82
C TYR A 318 -3.19 36.43 -6.90
N VAL A 319 -2.82 37.15 -7.97
CA VAL A 319 -1.48 37.72 -8.16
C VAL A 319 -1.60 39.20 -8.53
N TYR A 320 -0.53 39.94 -8.32
CA TYR A 320 -0.38 41.28 -8.91
C TYR A 320 0.48 41.20 -10.18
N VAL A 321 -0.11 41.59 -11.31
CA VAL A 321 0.54 41.62 -12.61
C VAL A 321 0.96 43.05 -12.92
N VAL A 322 2.14 43.24 -13.52
CA VAL A 322 2.70 44.57 -13.89
C VAL A 322 2.71 44.68 -15.40
N ASP A 323 1.97 45.65 -15.92
CA ASP A 323 1.89 45.88 -17.37
C ASP A 323 3.14 46.60 -17.91
N ASP A 324 3.17 46.88 -19.24
CA ASP A 324 4.27 47.54 -19.89
C ASP A 324 4.41 49.05 -19.51
N ASN A 325 3.34 49.65 -18.96
CA ASN A 325 3.35 51.01 -18.39
C ASN A 325 3.80 51.04 -16.91
N ASN A 326 4.19 49.86 -16.38
CA ASN A 326 4.56 49.66 -14.97
C ASN A 326 3.40 49.96 -14.00
N ILE A 327 2.17 49.67 -14.41
CA ILE A 327 0.98 49.77 -13.58
C ILE A 327 0.63 48.37 -13.06
N VAL A 328 0.40 48.28 -11.75
CA VAL A 328 0.01 47.05 -11.08
C VAL A 328 -1.49 46.80 -11.29
N SER A 329 -1.82 45.60 -11.73
CA SER A 329 -3.20 45.13 -11.80
C SER A 329 -3.39 43.90 -10.89
N TYR A 330 -4.48 43.90 -10.16
CA TYR A 330 -4.92 42.76 -9.34
C TYR A 330 -5.65 41.78 -10.23
N ARG A 331 -5.27 40.48 -10.17
CA ARG A 331 -5.87 39.46 -11.03
C ARG A 331 -6.06 38.14 -10.28
N HIS A 332 -7.27 37.59 -10.34
CA HIS A 332 -7.54 36.25 -9.89
C HIS A 332 -6.88 35.23 -10.81
N ILE A 333 -6.37 34.17 -10.21
CA ILE A 333 -5.77 33.04 -10.90
C ILE A 333 -6.41 31.74 -10.39
N GLU A 334 -6.55 30.79 -11.27
CA GLU A 334 -6.86 29.43 -10.94
C GLU A 334 -5.57 28.65 -10.78
N VAL A 335 -5.40 27.95 -9.67
CA VAL A 335 -4.18 27.25 -9.32
C VAL A 335 -4.41 25.76 -9.19
N GLY A 336 -3.40 24.96 -9.56
CA GLY A 336 -3.33 23.53 -9.39
C GLY A 336 -2.49 23.14 -8.19
N GLU A 337 -1.66 22.13 -8.39
CA GLU A 337 -0.81 21.53 -7.35
C GLU A 337 0.42 22.40 -7.05
N ILE A 338 0.96 22.21 -5.84
CA ILE A 338 2.27 22.76 -5.46
C ILE A 338 3.33 21.77 -5.91
N ILE A 339 4.29 22.27 -6.69
CA ILE A 339 5.40 21.53 -7.25
C ILE A 339 6.68 21.90 -6.49
N ASP A 340 7.53 20.92 -6.17
CA ASP A 340 8.81 21.11 -5.50
C ASP A 340 8.71 21.94 -4.18
N ASP A 341 7.63 21.73 -3.40
CA ASP A 341 7.32 22.36 -2.11
C ASP A 341 7.28 23.91 -2.11
N SER A 342 7.45 24.55 -3.26
CA SER A 342 7.56 26.00 -3.33
C SER A 342 6.93 26.67 -4.53
N LEU A 343 6.70 25.94 -5.61
CA LEU A 343 6.12 26.43 -6.84
C LEU A 343 4.68 26.00 -6.97
N ILE A 344 3.80 26.94 -7.30
CA ILE A 344 2.39 26.62 -7.58
C ILE A 344 2.16 26.65 -9.09
N HIS A 345 1.44 25.63 -9.57
CA HIS A 345 0.99 25.56 -10.96
C HIS A 345 -0.18 26.52 -11.17
N VAL A 346 -0.10 27.41 -12.14
CA VAL A 346 -1.18 28.31 -12.54
C VAL A 346 -1.88 27.75 -13.76
N ILE A 347 -3.13 27.32 -13.56
CA ILE A 347 -3.97 26.73 -14.62
C ILE A 347 -4.51 27.81 -15.54
N SER A 348 -4.93 28.96 -14.96
CA SER A 348 -5.47 30.06 -15.74
C SER A 348 -5.28 31.42 -15.02
N GLY A 349 -5.37 32.51 -15.77
CA GLY A 349 -5.32 33.88 -15.25
C GLY A 349 -3.95 34.57 -15.32
N LEU A 350 -2.85 33.87 -15.71
CA LEU A 350 -1.53 34.45 -15.92
C LEU A 350 -0.90 33.86 -17.20
N ASN A 351 -0.31 34.71 -18.03
CA ASN A 351 0.38 34.28 -19.23
C ASN A 351 1.90 34.21 -19.03
N GLN A 352 2.57 33.38 -19.80
CA GLN A 352 4.03 33.17 -19.72
C GLN A 352 4.87 34.44 -19.90
N ASP A 353 4.39 35.41 -20.68
CA ASP A 353 5.12 36.65 -21.00
C ASP A 353 4.85 37.79 -20.00
N GLU A 354 3.87 37.62 -19.11
CA GLU A 354 3.49 38.64 -18.13
C GLU A 354 4.45 38.69 -16.95
N ARG A 355 4.63 39.89 -16.41
CA ARG A 355 5.43 40.12 -15.20
C ARG A 355 4.51 40.12 -13.98
N PHE A 356 4.88 39.36 -12.95
CA PHE A 356 4.15 39.34 -11.69
C PHE A 356 5.04 39.80 -10.53
N VAL A 357 4.41 40.27 -9.46
CA VAL A 357 5.11 40.74 -8.24
C VAL A 357 5.49 39.50 -7.42
N THR A 358 6.80 39.33 -7.15
CA THR A 358 7.32 38.14 -6.44
C THR A 358 7.30 38.30 -4.92
N LYS A 359 7.42 39.54 -4.40
CA LYS A 359 7.47 39.83 -2.97
C LYS A 359 6.72 41.13 -2.65
N ALA A 360 6.37 41.31 -1.40
CA ALA A 360 5.76 42.54 -0.88
C ALA A 360 4.32 42.79 -1.37
N LEU A 361 3.51 41.75 -1.49
CA LEU A 361 2.08 41.82 -1.86
C LEU A 361 1.31 42.88 -1.02
N LEU A 362 1.66 43.05 0.23
CA LEU A 362 1.05 44.07 1.14
C LEU A 362 1.43 45.53 0.82
N LYS A 363 2.47 45.77 0.00
CA LYS A 363 2.95 47.11 -0.37
C LYS A 363 2.39 47.60 -1.71
N VAL A 364 1.72 46.74 -2.47
CA VAL A 364 1.16 47.06 -3.78
C VAL A 364 -0.37 47.06 -3.75
N ARG A 365 -0.93 47.90 -4.61
CA ARG A 365 -2.38 47.99 -4.81
C ARG A 365 -2.68 48.10 -6.31
N SER A 366 -3.83 47.64 -6.73
CA SER A 366 -4.28 47.78 -8.12
C SER A 366 -4.32 49.28 -8.52
N GLY A 367 -3.83 49.60 -9.71
CA GLY A 367 -3.71 50.96 -10.24
C GLY A 367 -2.43 51.70 -9.83
N MET A 368 -1.57 51.12 -8.97
CA MET A 368 -0.33 51.74 -8.50
C MET A 368 0.75 51.66 -9.58
N LYS A 369 1.46 52.79 -9.82
CA LYS A 369 2.65 52.78 -10.66
C LYS A 369 3.87 52.38 -9.84
N VAL A 370 4.67 51.45 -10.37
CA VAL A 370 5.86 50.89 -9.69
C VAL A 370 7.09 50.98 -10.57
N GLU A 371 8.28 50.91 -9.96
CA GLU A 371 9.55 50.72 -10.64
C GLU A 371 9.93 49.24 -10.53
N PRO A 372 9.76 48.43 -11.63
CA PRO A 372 9.99 47.00 -11.55
C PRO A 372 11.49 46.68 -11.50
N ILE A 373 11.88 45.84 -10.53
CA ILE A 373 13.20 45.24 -10.44
C ILE A 373 13.06 43.78 -10.93
N ASN A 374 13.60 43.50 -12.11
CA ASN A 374 13.59 42.14 -12.64
C ASN A 374 14.56 41.26 -11.84
N LYS A 375 14.09 40.13 -11.41
CA LYS A 375 14.86 39.05 -10.74
C LYS A 375 14.89 37.81 -11.56
#